data_29f73258a2259d05d093afa4ce6c162c
#
_entry.id   29f73258a2259d05d093afa4ce6c162c
#
_cell.length_a   1.000
_cell.length_b   1.000
_cell.length_c   1.000
_cell.angle_alpha   90.00
_cell.angle_beta   90.00
_cell.angle_gamma   90.00
#
_symmetry.space_group_name_H-M   'P 1'
#
loop_
_entity.id
_entity.type
_entity.pdbx_description
1 polymer ?
#
loop_
_entity_poly.entity_id
_entity_poly.type
_entity_poly.pdbx_seq_one_letter_code
_entity_poly.pdbx_strand_id
1 'polypeptide(L)'
;MARFQFSLEKVLRWRTVELASEEAKLKALVQEQLHLQTLLAEVSAERSKLISSLGAMPDLRGDDLRTLTACGLRLRRNAENLAQQLLRCGRDLAKQRRSYSQAKRRVRLLEELKHRRLEEWKYQEAAQLEELASESFLANWNRERI
;
A
#
# COMPACT_ATOMS: atom_id res chain seq x y z
N MET A 1 27.54 27.51 -12.79
CA MET A 1 26.95 26.27 -13.27
C MET A 1 25.48 26.17 -12.88
N ALA A 2 24.62 26.01 -13.86
CA ALA A 2 23.20 25.84 -13.64
C ALA A 2 22.95 24.45 -12.98
N ARG A 3 22.17 24.42 -11.92
CA ARG A 3 21.70 23.17 -11.34
C ARG A 3 20.53 22.63 -12.14
N PHE A 4 20.45 21.31 -12.28
CA PHE A 4 19.27 20.68 -12.82
C PHE A 4 18.07 20.95 -11.89
N GLN A 5 17.00 21.46 -12.48
CA GLN A 5 15.73 21.67 -11.79
C GLN A 5 14.63 20.97 -12.55
N PHE A 6 13.91 20.10 -11.83
CA PHE A 6 12.75 19.41 -12.37
C PHE A 6 11.51 20.27 -12.15
N SER A 7 10.86 20.70 -13.24
CA SER A 7 9.70 21.60 -13.17
C SER A 7 8.50 21.00 -12.41
N LEU A 8 8.40 19.68 -12.38
CA LEU A 8 7.31 18.95 -11.70
C LEU A 8 7.74 18.38 -10.35
N GLU A 9 8.81 18.89 -9.73
CA GLU A 9 9.31 18.40 -8.45
C GLU A 9 8.25 18.52 -7.32
N LYS A 10 7.50 19.60 -7.30
CA LYS A 10 6.41 19.78 -6.32
C LYS A 10 5.28 18.76 -6.52
N VAL A 11 4.96 18.47 -7.78
CA VAL A 11 3.96 17.45 -8.13
C VAL A 11 4.46 16.06 -7.72
N LEU A 12 5.73 15.75 -7.97
CA LEU A 12 6.34 14.49 -7.55
C LEU A 12 6.28 14.31 -6.03
N ARG A 13 6.62 15.35 -5.26
CA ARG A 13 6.52 15.34 -3.80
C ARG A 13 5.09 15.10 -3.33
N TRP A 14 4.14 15.79 -3.92
CA TRP A 14 2.73 15.61 -3.58
C TRP A 14 2.25 14.20 -3.89
N ARG A 15 2.60 13.66 -5.05
CA ARG A 15 2.25 12.27 -5.42
C ARG A 15 2.92 11.24 -4.51
N THR A 16 4.13 11.51 -4.05
CA THR A 16 4.84 10.65 -3.08
C THR A 16 4.14 10.63 -1.72
N VAL A 17 3.66 11.77 -1.26
CA VAL A 17 2.87 11.88 -0.03
C VAL A 17 1.53 11.16 -0.18
N GLU A 18 0.86 11.30 -1.32
CA GLU A 18 -0.36 10.56 -1.66
C GLU A 18 -0.12 9.04 -1.63
N LEU A 19 0.97 8.58 -2.23
CA LEU A 19 1.35 7.16 -2.20
C LEU A 19 1.56 6.65 -0.78
N ALA A 20 2.26 7.39 0.07
CA ALA A 20 2.47 7.04 1.47
C ALA A 20 1.15 6.95 2.24
N SER A 21 0.22 7.87 1.98
CA SER A 21 -1.13 7.84 2.56
C SER A 21 -1.91 6.61 2.12
N GLU A 22 -1.89 6.27 0.84
CA GLU A 22 -2.57 5.07 0.31
C GLU A 22 -1.95 3.78 0.86
N GLU A 23 -0.63 3.74 1.02
CA GLU A 23 0.07 2.61 1.65
C GLU A 23 -0.35 2.42 3.11
N ALA A 24 -0.45 3.51 3.89
CA ALA A 24 -0.89 3.48 5.27
C ALA A 24 -2.33 2.96 5.40
N LYS A 25 -3.24 3.39 4.54
CA LYS A 25 -4.62 2.89 4.47
C LYS A 25 -4.67 1.39 4.14
N LEU A 26 -3.84 0.95 3.20
CA LEU A 26 -3.75 -0.46 2.83
C LEU A 26 -3.28 -1.32 4.01
N LYS A 27 -2.23 -0.90 4.71
CA LYS A 27 -1.72 -1.58 5.91
C LYS A 27 -2.78 -1.68 7.01
N ALA A 28 -3.52 -0.60 7.26
CA ALA A 28 -4.60 -0.58 8.24
C ALA A 28 -5.69 -1.59 7.91
N LEU A 29 -6.10 -1.68 6.64
CA LEU A 29 -7.11 -2.66 6.18
C LEU A 29 -6.60 -4.10 6.28
N VAL A 30 -5.34 -4.37 5.98
CA VAL A 30 -4.74 -5.69 6.13
C VAL A 30 -4.72 -6.11 7.60
N GLN A 31 -4.37 -5.20 8.51
CA GLN A 31 -4.39 -5.47 9.95
C GLN A 31 -5.81 -5.73 10.46
N GLU A 32 -6.78 -4.97 9.99
CA GLU A 32 -8.20 -5.18 10.31
C GLU A 32 -8.68 -6.55 9.83
N GLN A 33 -8.32 -6.94 8.62
CA GLN A 33 -8.66 -8.27 8.09
C GLN A 33 -8.09 -9.39 8.95
N LEU A 34 -6.83 -9.29 9.35
CA LEU A 34 -6.18 -10.27 10.23
C LEU A 34 -6.85 -10.33 11.59
N HIS A 35 -7.23 -9.18 12.16
CA HIS A 35 -7.95 -9.10 13.43
C HIS A 35 -9.31 -9.80 13.36
N LEU A 36 -10.08 -9.52 12.30
CA LEU A 36 -11.38 -10.16 12.07
C LEU A 36 -11.26 -11.68 11.86
N GLN A 37 -10.24 -12.13 11.14
CA GLN A 37 -9.94 -13.56 10.98
C GLN A 37 -9.62 -14.23 12.32
N THR A 38 -8.85 -13.58 13.17
CA THR A 38 -8.52 -14.05 14.51
C THR A 38 -9.78 -14.17 15.38
N LEU A 39 -10.63 -13.14 15.38
CA LEU A 39 -11.89 -13.15 16.11
C LEU A 39 -12.82 -14.28 15.63
N LEU A 40 -12.91 -14.49 14.33
CA LEU A 40 -13.70 -15.57 13.75
C LEU A 40 -13.17 -16.94 14.15
N ALA A 41 -11.86 -17.13 14.18
CA ALA A 41 -11.21 -18.35 14.65
C ALA A 41 -11.49 -18.61 16.13
N GLU A 42 -11.47 -17.58 16.98
CA GLU A 42 -11.83 -17.67 18.41
C GLU A 42 -13.27 -18.11 18.62
N VAL A 43 -14.21 -17.50 17.87
CA VAL A 43 -15.64 -17.87 17.92
C VAL A 43 -15.83 -19.31 17.46
N SER A 44 -15.16 -19.74 16.41
CA SER A 44 -15.18 -21.12 15.93
C SER A 44 -14.63 -22.11 16.98
N ALA A 45 -13.55 -21.75 17.67
CA ALA A 45 -12.97 -22.55 18.74
C ALA A 45 -13.92 -22.67 19.95
N GLU A 46 -14.56 -21.58 20.36
CA GLU A 46 -15.57 -21.58 21.42
C GLU A 46 -16.77 -22.47 21.07
N ARG A 47 -17.22 -22.40 19.83
CA ARG A 47 -18.30 -23.25 19.32
C ARG A 47 -17.92 -24.73 19.36
N SER A 48 -16.70 -25.07 18.98
CA SER A 48 -16.19 -26.46 19.07
C SER A 48 -16.11 -26.94 20.50
N LYS A 49 -15.67 -26.11 21.45
CA LYS A 49 -15.66 -26.41 22.88
C LYS A 49 -17.08 -26.66 23.44
N LEU A 50 -18.04 -25.85 23.03
CA LEU A 50 -19.43 -25.98 23.43
C LEU A 50 -20.00 -27.31 22.94
N ILE A 51 -19.76 -27.69 21.69
CA ILE A 51 -20.20 -28.98 21.14
C ILE A 51 -19.54 -30.16 21.87
N SER A 52 -18.24 -30.07 22.17
CA SER A 52 -17.53 -31.10 22.94
C SER A 52 -18.07 -31.23 24.36
N SER A 53 -18.41 -30.12 25.01
CA SER A 53 -19.01 -30.12 26.37
C SER A 53 -20.38 -30.77 26.37
N LEU A 54 -21.20 -30.59 25.34
CA LEU A 54 -22.51 -31.24 25.20
C LEU A 54 -22.39 -32.77 25.10
N GLY A 55 -21.38 -33.26 24.40
CA GLY A 55 -21.10 -34.69 24.25
C GLY A 55 -20.56 -35.35 25.53
N ALA A 56 -19.97 -34.58 26.45
CA ALA A 56 -19.34 -35.07 27.67
C ALA A 56 -20.27 -35.05 28.91
N MET A 57 -21.43 -34.40 28.83
CA MET A 57 -22.36 -34.28 29.96
C MET A 57 -23.48 -35.34 29.87
N PRO A 58 -23.52 -36.36 30.78
CA PRO A 58 -24.54 -37.41 30.70
C PRO A 58 -25.92 -36.99 31.24
N ASP A 59 -26.00 -35.93 32.07
CA ASP A 59 -27.26 -35.46 32.70
C ASP A 59 -27.50 -33.98 32.44
N LEU A 60 -28.09 -33.65 31.30
CA LEU A 60 -28.52 -32.29 30.96
C LEU A 60 -29.92 -32.01 31.50
N ARG A 61 -30.03 -31.05 32.45
CA ARG A 61 -31.31 -30.48 32.85
C ARG A 61 -31.86 -29.55 31.78
N GLY A 62 -33.19 -29.38 31.70
CA GLY A 62 -33.81 -28.50 30.72
C GLY A 62 -33.33 -27.06 30.73
N ASP A 63 -32.97 -26.52 31.91
CA ASP A 63 -32.40 -25.14 32.04
C ASP A 63 -30.98 -25.06 31.49
N ASP A 64 -30.15 -26.08 31.71
CA ASP A 64 -28.79 -26.15 31.13
C ASP A 64 -28.85 -26.23 29.61
N LEU A 65 -29.82 -26.98 29.07
CA LEU A 65 -30.03 -27.07 27.63
C LEU A 65 -30.43 -25.72 27.01
N ARG A 66 -31.32 -24.97 27.68
CA ARG A 66 -31.70 -23.61 27.24
C ARG A 66 -30.53 -22.66 27.24
N THR A 67 -29.71 -22.67 28.28
CA THR A 67 -28.52 -21.83 28.40
C THR A 67 -27.50 -22.15 27.28
N LEU A 68 -27.25 -23.43 27.03
CA LEU A 68 -26.36 -23.90 26.01
C LEU A 68 -26.87 -23.55 24.59
N THR A 69 -28.16 -23.67 24.36
CA THR A 69 -28.80 -23.26 23.08
C THR A 69 -28.69 -21.77 22.85
N ALA A 70 -28.97 -20.97 23.89
CA ALA A 70 -28.81 -19.51 23.81
C ALA A 70 -27.37 -19.08 23.55
N CYS A 71 -26.40 -19.73 24.17
CA CYS A 71 -24.98 -19.53 23.97
C CYS A 71 -24.57 -19.89 22.52
N GLY A 72 -25.03 -21.01 22.00
CA GLY A 72 -24.82 -21.46 20.65
C GLY A 72 -25.37 -20.50 19.60
N LEU A 73 -26.58 -19.97 19.83
CA LEU A 73 -27.19 -18.95 18.96
C LEU A 73 -26.39 -17.64 18.96
N ARG A 74 -25.92 -17.23 20.13
CA ARG A 74 -25.08 -16.01 20.25
C ARG A 74 -23.77 -16.18 19.49
N LEU A 75 -23.09 -17.30 19.62
CA LEU A 75 -21.86 -17.60 18.88
C LEU A 75 -22.11 -17.64 17.39
N ARG A 76 -23.21 -18.22 16.94
CA ARG A 76 -23.60 -18.25 15.54
C ARG A 76 -23.81 -16.84 14.97
N ARG A 77 -24.53 -15.97 15.70
CA ARG A 77 -24.74 -14.57 15.31
C ARG A 77 -23.43 -13.81 15.23
N ASN A 78 -22.56 -14.00 16.20
CA ASN A 78 -21.24 -13.38 16.19
C ASN A 78 -20.42 -13.83 14.96
N ALA A 79 -20.43 -15.13 14.65
CA ALA A 79 -19.74 -15.66 13.48
C ALA A 79 -20.30 -15.09 12.17
N GLU A 80 -21.63 -14.96 12.05
CA GLU A 80 -22.29 -14.37 10.88
C GLU A 80 -21.91 -12.89 10.72
N ASN A 81 -21.92 -12.11 11.81
CA ASN A 81 -21.52 -10.71 11.81
C ASN A 81 -20.06 -10.53 11.42
N LEU A 82 -19.17 -11.34 11.98
CA LEU A 82 -17.75 -11.31 11.65
C LEU A 82 -17.50 -11.71 10.19
N ALA A 83 -18.22 -12.68 9.67
CA ALA A 83 -18.14 -13.08 8.27
C ALA A 83 -18.57 -11.94 7.32
N GLN A 84 -19.64 -11.21 7.67
CA GLN A 84 -20.07 -10.03 6.91
C GLN A 84 -19.05 -8.90 6.96
N GLN A 85 -18.46 -8.65 8.13
CA GLN A 85 -17.40 -7.66 8.29
C GLN A 85 -16.15 -8.03 7.47
N LEU A 86 -15.79 -9.32 7.43
CA LEU A 86 -14.72 -9.82 6.59
C LEU A 86 -14.98 -9.60 5.10
N LEU A 87 -16.21 -9.82 4.63
CA LEU A 87 -16.58 -9.56 3.25
C LEU A 87 -16.47 -8.08 2.89
N ARG A 88 -16.92 -7.19 3.78
CA ARG A 88 -16.77 -5.73 3.59
C ARG A 88 -15.31 -5.32 3.56
N CYS A 89 -14.53 -5.82 4.52
CA CYS A 89 -13.10 -5.55 4.59
C CYS A 89 -12.38 -6.03 3.32
N GLY A 90 -12.74 -7.20 2.80
CA GLY A 90 -12.21 -7.73 1.55
C GLY A 90 -12.51 -6.84 0.34
N ARG A 91 -13.72 -6.27 0.27
CA ARG A 91 -14.09 -5.30 -0.79
C ARG A 91 -13.30 -4.00 -0.66
N ASP A 92 -13.22 -3.46 0.54
CA ASP A 92 -12.46 -2.24 0.83
C ASP A 92 -10.98 -2.43 0.53
N LEU A 93 -10.45 -3.59 0.86
CA LEU A 93 -9.08 -3.98 0.56
C LEU A 93 -8.80 -4.05 -0.94
N ALA A 94 -9.73 -4.60 -1.72
CA ALA A 94 -9.62 -4.64 -3.18
C ALA A 94 -9.62 -3.23 -3.79
N LYS A 95 -10.50 -2.35 -3.32
CA LYS A 95 -10.55 -0.93 -3.74
C LYS A 95 -9.25 -0.22 -3.37
N GLN A 96 -8.77 -0.42 -2.15
CA GLN A 96 -7.56 0.23 -1.66
C GLN A 96 -6.31 -0.23 -2.40
N ARG A 97 -6.23 -1.51 -2.78
CA ARG A 97 -5.14 -2.03 -3.63
C ARG A 97 -5.11 -1.35 -4.99
N ARG A 98 -6.27 -1.09 -5.58
CA ARG A 98 -6.37 -0.33 -6.84
C ARG A 98 -5.88 1.10 -6.68
N SER A 99 -6.32 1.78 -5.62
CA SER A 99 -5.90 3.15 -5.32
C SER A 99 -4.40 3.23 -5.06
N TYR A 100 -3.85 2.30 -4.30
CA TYR A 100 -2.41 2.18 -4.07
C TYR A 100 -1.63 1.95 -5.37
N SER A 101 -2.10 1.02 -6.20
CA SER A 101 -1.49 0.70 -7.49
C SER A 101 -1.46 1.91 -8.43
N GLN A 102 -2.56 2.68 -8.49
CA GLN A 102 -2.64 3.91 -9.27
C GLN A 102 -1.70 5.01 -8.74
N ALA A 103 -1.66 5.19 -7.43
CA ALA A 103 -0.75 6.14 -6.79
C ALA A 103 0.73 5.79 -7.07
N LYS A 104 1.07 4.53 -6.95
CA LYS A 104 2.41 4.01 -7.26
C LYS A 104 2.79 4.24 -8.73
N ARG A 105 1.86 4.00 -9.64
CA ARG A 105 2.05 4.24 -11.07
C ARG A 105 2.30 5.72 -11.38
N ARG A 106 1.55 6.61 -10.75
CA ARG A 106 1.72 8.07 -10.93
C ARG A 106 3.10 8.53 -10.48
N VAL A 107 3.56 8.07 -9.34
CA VAL A 107 4.91 8.37 -8.83
C VAL A 107 5.97 7.83 -9.79
N ARG A 108 5.84 6.58 -10.21
CA ARG A 108 6.78 5.95 -11.16
C ARG A 108 6.89 6.73 -12.47
N LEU A 109 5.78 7.16 -13.05
CA LEU A 109 5.77 7.94 -14.28
C LEU A 109 6.50 9.28 -14.12
N LEU A 110 6.31 9.95 -12.98
CA LEU A 110 7.01 11.21 -12.68
C LEU A 110 8.50 10.99 -12.43
N GLU A 111 8.88 9.93 -11.75
CA GLU A 111 10.28 9.56 -11.54
C GLU A 111 10.99 9.20 -12.86
N GLU A 112 10.34 8.47 -13.74
CA GLU A 112 10.86 8.16 -15.08
C GLU A 112 11.03 9.43 -15.92
N LEU A 113 10.06 10.33 -15.86
CA LEU A 113 10.14 11.62 -16.56
C LEU A 113 11.29 12.48 -16.00
N LYS A 114 11.45 12.52 -14.69
CA LYS A 114 12.55 13.20 -14.02
C LYS A 114 13.90 12.64 -14.48
N HIS A 115 14.02 11.33 -14.52
CA HIS A 115 15.23 10.65 -14.96
C HIS A 115 15.57 10.99 -16.42
N ARG A 116 14.61 10.95 -17.33
CA ARG A 116 14.80 11.32 -18.74
C ARG A 116 15.26 12.78 -18.88
N ARG A 117 14.62 13.68 -18.15
CA ARG A 117 14.98 15.10 -18.18
C ARG A 117 16.36 15.36 -17.61
N LEU A 118 16.75 14.63 -16.58
CA LEU A 118 18.08 14.69 -16.02
C LEU A 118 19.14 14.21 -17.04
N GLU A 119 18.89 13.12 -17.75
CA GLU A 119 19.79 12.61 -18.78
C GLU A 119 19.90 13.57 -19.97
N GLU A 120 18.80 14.16 -20.41
CA GLU A 120 18.78 15.19 -21.45
C GLU A 120 19.60 16.42 -21.01
N TRP A 121 19.42 16.87 -19.79
CA TRP A 121 20.18 17.99 -19.23
C TRP A 121 21.67 17.71 -19.17
N LYS A 122 22.06 16.52 -18.72
CA LYS A 122 23.48 16.08 -18.71
C LYS A 122 24.08 16.06 -20.13
N TYR A 123 23.31 15.56 -21.09
CA TYR A 123 23.74 15.54 -22.49
C TYR A 123 23.94 16.95 -23.04
N GLN A 124 23.01 17.85 -22.80
CA GLN A 124 23.11 19.24 -23.22
C GLN A 124 24.28 19.97 -22.56
N GLU A 125 24.52 19.75 -21.27
CA GLU A 125 25.68 20.32 -20.58
C GLU A 125 27.00 19.81 -21.14
N ALA A 126 27.10 18.53 -21.39
CA ALA A 126 28.28 17.93 -22.00
C ALA A 126 28.54 18.51 -23.39
N ALA A 127 27.49 18.68 -24.21
CA ALA A 127 27.59 19.30 -25.53
C ALA A 127 28.03 20.76 -25.44
N GLN A 128 27.52 21.54 -24.50
CA GLN A 128 27.93 22.92 -24.27
C GLN A 128 29.39 23.02 -23.84
N LEU A 129 29.84 22.12 -22.97
CA LEU A 129 31.25 22.09 -22.54
C LEU A 129 32.20 21.73 -23.68
N GLU A 130 31.81 20.78 -24.54
CA GLU A 130 32.57 20.44 -25.74
C GLU A 130 32.64 21.62 -26.72
N GLU A 131 31.55 22.32 -26.92
CA GLU A 131 31.49 23.51 -27.77
C GLU A 131 32.39 24.61 -27.23
N LEU A 132 32.34 24.92 -25.94
CA LEU A 132 33.22 25.87 -25.27
C LEU A 132 34.69 25.46 -25.37
N ALA A 133 35.00 24.20 -25.20
CA ALA A 133 36.36 23.68 -25.33
C ALA A 133 36.86 23.82 -26.77
N SER A 134 36.02 23.55 -27.75
CA SER A 134 36.34 23.71 -29.17
C SER A 134 36.60 25.18 -29.55
N GLU A 135 35.76 26.08 -29.09
CA GLU A 135 35.92 27.53 -29.29
C GLU A 135 37.19 28.04 -28.64
N SER A 136 37.46 27.60 -27.41
CA SER A 136 38.69 27.96 -26.69
C SER A 136 39.94 27.44 -27.41
N PHE A 137 39.89 26.23 -27.90
CA PHE A 137 40.98 25.66 -28.71
C PHE A 137 41.22 26.43 -30.01
N LEU A 138 40.18 26.76 -30.74
CA LEU A 138 40.26 27.56 -31.97
C LEU A 138 40.76 28.99 -31.70
N ALA A 139 40.34 29.62 -30.62
CA ALA A 139 40.84 30.93 -30.22
C ALA A 139 42.33 30.90 -29.87
N ASN A 140 42.81 29.90 -29.19
CA ASN A 140 44.23 29.70 -28.89
C ASN A 140 45.03 29.38 -30.13
N TRP A 141 44.52 28.54 -31.02
CA TRP A 141 45.13 28.23 -32.31
C TRP A 141 45.34 29.47 -33.16
N ASN A 142 44.31 30.32 -33.23
CA ASN A 142 44.42 31.57 -34.00
C ASN A 142 45.43 32.55 -33.38
N ARG A 143 45.58 32.56 -32.03
CA ARG A 143 46.61 33.38 -31.35
C ARG A 143 48.04 32.92 -31.64
N GLU A 144 48.25 31.62 -31.68
CA GLU A 144 49.55 31.04 -31.95
C GLU A 144 50.02 31.19 -33.38
N ARG A 145 49.06 31.41 -34.33
CA ARG A 145 49.36 31.61 -35.75
C ARG A 145 49.77 33.06 -36.11
N ILE A 146 49.56 33.98 -35.24
CA ILE A 146 49.95 35.39 -35.41
C ILE A 146 51.27 35.61 -34.69
#